data_670626cbf87109eaa558beebbd72f0fa
#
_entry.id   670626cbf87109eaa558beebbd72f0fa
#
_cell.length_a   1.000
_cell.length_b   1.000
_cell.length_c   1.000
_cell.angle_alpha   90.00
_cell.angle_beta   90.00
_cell.angle_gamma   90.00
#
_symmetry.space_group_name_H-M   'P 1'
#
loop_
_entity.id
_entity.type
_entity.pdbx_description
1 polymer ?
#
loop_
_entity_poly.entity_id
_entity_poly.type
_entity_poly.pdbx_seq_one_letter_code
_entity_poly.pdbx_strand_id
1 'polypeptide(L)'
;MPDFAFLKTDIINTSENDSSEFEEHISFFIEKAEIRLTKDLDDFGLDVFTTITLSASNPTVSLPSGTRVVRNVNYTTSASTTGVSAGVKVNLLQRTYEYAIDYFPYASASTGVPRYYSRKNNTSIYIVPTPTSTLSGEIQTVSRPAALTSANPTNYFSEFCYDALFYSCMIEASVFMKNFENMTLFETRYKNAIDGLRNQARRTRQDD
;
A
#
# COMPACT_ATOMS: atom_id res chain seq x y z
N MET A 1 19.21 -13.65 -0.02
CA MET A 1 18.24 -12.80 -0.71
C MET A 1 18.89 -11.46 -0.94
N PRO A 2 18.62 -10.77 -2.05
CA PRO A 2 19.17 -9.45 -2.28
C PRO A 2 18.71 -8.48 -1.18
N ASP A 3 19.65 -7.85 -0.54
CA ASP A 3 19.43 -6.85 0.49
C ASP A 3 19.86 -5.45 0.00
N PHE A 4 19.71 -4.45 0.86
CA PHE A 4 20.12 -3.08 0.57
C PHE A 4 21.59 -2.96 0.15
N ALA A 5 22.50 -3.68 0.83
CA ALA A 5 23.92 -3.62 0.55
C ALA A 5 24.25 -4.27 -0.80
N PHE A 6 23.60 -5.40 -1.11
CA PHE A 6 23.73 -6.06 -2.40
C PHE A 6 23.23 -5.15 -3.53
N LEU A 7 22.03 -4.55 -3.37
CA LEU A 7 21.47 -3.62 -4.38
C LEU A 7 22.40 -2.42 -4.61
N LYS A 8 22.94 -1.84 -3.53
CA LYS A 8 23.89 -0.73 -3.64
C LYS A 8 25.13 -1.14 -4.45
N THR A 9 25.71 -2.30 -4.15
CA THR A 9 26.88 -2.82 -4.86
C THR A 9 26.57 -3.11 -6.33
N ASP A 10 25.41 -3.67 -6.62
CA ASP A 10 24.98 -4.00 -7.97
C ASP A 10 24.78 -2.74 -8.84
N ILE A 11 24.22 -1.67 -8.26
CA ILE A 11 24.08 -0.36 -8.91
C ILE A 11 25.46 0.23 -9.23
N ILE A 12 26.41 0.23 -8.27
CA ILE A 12 27.77 0.75 -8.46
C ILE A 12 28.49 -0.01 -9.58
N ASN A 13 28.47 -1.34 -9.52
CA ASN A 13 29.14 -2.18 -10.49
C ASN A 13 28.56 -2.02 -11.90
N THR A 14 27.23 -1.92 -12.02
CA THR A 14 26.56 -1.79 -13.32
C THR A 14 26.71 -0.40 -13.92
N SER A 15 26.79 0.64 -13.08
CA SER A 15 27.01 2.01 -13.54
C SER A 15 28.48 2.33 -13.81
N GLU A 16 29.43 1.45 -13.39
CA GLU A 16 30.88 1.68 -13.41
C GLU A 16 31.26 3.04 -12.78
N ASN A 17 30.54 3.46 -11.75
CA ASN A 17 30.74 4.75 -11.09
C ASN A 17 30.82 4.55 -9.57
N ASP A 18 32.01 4.68 -9.04
CA ASP A 18 32.36 4.54 -7.61
C ASP A 18 32.66 5.90 -6.95
N SER A 19 32.27 7.01 -7.58
CA SER A 19 32.48 8.34 -6.99
C SER A 19 31.64 8.50 -5.72
N SER A 20 32.18 9.17 -4.71
CA SER A 20 31.49 9.41 -3.44
C SER A 20 30.16 10.15 -3.61
N GLU A 21 30.11 11.09 -4.56
CA GLU A 21 28.87 11.80 -4.90
C GLU A 21 27.79 10.86 -5.44
N PHE A 22 28.15 9.91 -6.31
CA PHE A 22 27.20 8.93 -6.81
C PHE A 22 26.71 7.99 -5.70
N GLU A 23 27.64 7.51 -4.86
CA GLU A 23 27.27 6.62 -3.75
C GLU A 23 26.29 7.25 -2.75
N GLU A 24 26.46 8.54 -2.43
CA GLU A 24 25.55 9.29 -1.56
C GLU A 24 24.13 9.38 -2.14
N HIS A 25 24.01 9.42 -3.47
CA HIS A 25 22.71 9.53 -4.15
C HIS A 25 21.99 8.19 -4.33
N ILE A 26 22.63 7.04 -4.13
CA ILE A 26 22.01 5.72 -4.32
C ILE A 26 20.77 5.54 -3.45
N SER A 27 20.79 5.98 -2.21
CA SER A 27 19.63 5.89 -1.33
C SER A 27 18.42 6.64 -1.90
N PHE A 28 18.64 7.75 -2.57
CA PHE A 28 17.61 8.53 -3.24
C PHE A 28 17.08 7.83 -4.51
N PHE A 29 17.95 7.16 -5.27
CA PHE A 29 17.52 6.36 -6.41
C PHE A 29 16.63 5.20 -5.96
N ILE A 30 16.99 4.53 -4.87
CA ILE A 30 16.19 3.44 -4.28
C ILE A 30 14.83 3.97 -3.82
N GLU A 31 14.78 5.10 -3.11
CA GLU A 31 13.51 5.68 -2.66
C GLU A 31 12.58 6.01 -3.82
N LYS A 32 13.10 6.63 -4.89
CA LYS A 32 12.32 6.93 -6.09
C LYS A 32 11.83 5.66 -6.79
N ALA A 33 12.69 4.63 -6.87
CA ALA A 33 12.35 3.35 -7.46
C ALA A 33 11.20 2.67 -6.68
N GLU A 34 11.24 2.66 -5.35
CA GLU A 34 10.17 2.12 -4.53
C GLU A 34 8.85 2.88 -4.70
N ILE A 35 8.91 4.21 -4.79
CA ILE A 35 7.71 5.04 -5.06
C ILE A 35 7.11 4.67 -6.42
N ARG A 36 7.95 4.49 -7.45
CA ARG A 36 7.51 4.09 -8.79
C ARG A 36 6.89 2.70 -8.78
N LEU A 37 7.58 1.71 -8.21
CA LEU A 37 7.07 0.34 -8.07
C LEU A 37 5.72 0.29 -7.34
N THR A 38 5.60 1.04 -6.25
CA THR A 38 4.34 1.11 -5.50
C THR A 38 3.18 1.65 -6.35
N LYS A 39 3.44 2.50 -7.34
CA LYS A 39 2.40 3.02 -8.26
C LYS A 39 2.07 2.02 -9.37
N ASP A 40 3.07 1.31 -9.86
CA ASP A 40 2.95 0.47 -11.04
C ASP A 40 2.49 -0.95 -10.71
N LEU A 41 2.73 -1.42 -9.48
CA LEU A 41 2.31 -2.73 -9.01
C LEU A 41 0.99 -2.65 -8.23
N ASP A 42 0.11 -3.59 -8.54
CA ASP A 42 -1.11 -3.90 -7.78
C ASP A 42 -1.08 -5.40 -7.43
N ASP A 43 -0.20 -5.75 -6.52
CA ASP A 43 0.06 -7.12 -6.11
C ASP A 43 -0.46 -7.39 -4.70
N PHE A 44 -0.82 -8.65 -4.41
CA PHE A 44 -1.22 -9.12 -3.08
C PHE A 44 -0.13 -8.90 -2.01
N GLY A 45 1.13 -8.92 -2.39
CA GLY A 45 2.24 -8.64 -1.47
C GLY A 45 2.27 -7.22 -0.92
N LEU A 46 1.49 -6.31 -1.50
CA LEU A 46 1.30 -4.95 -0.98
C LEU A 46 0.04 -4.82 -0.10
N ASP A 47 -0.76 -5.88 0.00
CA ASP A 47 -1.95 -5.91 0.84
C ASP A 47 -1.54 -6.11 2.32
N VAL A 48 -1.97 -5.18 3.14
CA VAL A 48 -1.74 -5.21 4.59
C VAL A 48 -3.08 -5.29 5.31
N PHE A 49 -3.21 -6.28 6.19
CA PHE A 49 -4.35 -6.45 7.06
C PHE A 49 -4.03 -5.87 8.43
N THR A 50 -4.82 -4.90 8.86
CA THR A 50 -4.61 -4.21 10.15
C THR A 50 -5.89 -4.24 10.95
N THR A 51 -5.78 -4.60 12.24
CA THR A 51 -6.89 -4.49 13.17
C THR A 51 -7.19 -3.03 13.45
N ILE A 52 -8.47 -2.66 13.35
CA ILE A 52 -8.96 -1.33 13.66
C ILE A 52 -10.04 -1.41 14.72
N THR A 53 -10.28 -0.28 15.39
CA THR A 53 -11.36 -0.15 16.35
C THR A 53 -12.39 0.85 15.82
N LEU A 54 -13.64 0.39 15.68
CA LEU A 54 -14.78 1.25 15.41
C LEU A 54 -15.32 1.71 16.76
N SER A 55 -14.97 2.92 17.16
CA SER A 55 -15.34 3.45 18.49
C SER A 55 -16.81 3.87 18.52
N ALA A 56 -17.47 3.61 19.64
CA ALA A 56 -18.84 4.10 19.88
C ALA A 56 -18.92 5.62 19.71
N SER A 57 -19.98 6.08 19.09
CA SER A 57 -20.28 7.52 18.87
C SER A 57 -19.22 8.28 18.03
N ASN A 58 -18.26 7.57 17.42
CA ASN A 58 -17.26 8.18 16.54
C ASN A 58 -17.30 7.52 15.14
N PRO A 59 -17.73 8.24 14.10
CA PRO A 59 -17.79 7.70 12.75
C PRO A 59 -16.42 7.71 12.03
N THR A 60 -15.40 8.35 12.60
CA THR A 60 -14.11 8.50 11.94
C THR A 60 -13.12 7.46 12.46
N VAL A 61 -12.49 6.71 11.56
CA VAL A 61 -11.45 5.73 11.86
C VAL A 61 -10.17 6.13 11.14
N SER A 62 -9.06 6.18 11.88
CA SER A 62 -7.74 6.48 11.31
C SER A 62 -7.24 5.30 10.48
N LEU A 63 -6.63 5.61 9.35
CA LEU A 63 -5.96 4.64 8.48
C LEU A 63 -4.53 4.38 8.96
N PRO A 64 -4.00 3.17 8.76
CA PRO A 64 -2.57 2.91 8.92
C PRO A 64 -1.72 3.85 8.07
N SER A 65 -0.52 4.18 8.55
CA SER A 65 0.43 5.00 7.80
C SER A 65 0.81 4.33 6.48
N GLY A 66 1.04 5.13 5.44
CA GLY A 66 1.39 4.60 4.12
C GLY A 66 0.24 4.02 3.31
N THR A 67 -0.99 4.03 3.83
CA THR A 67 -2.18 3.54 3.12
C THR A 67 -2.44 4.34 1.84
N ARG A 68 -2.43 3.65 0.70
CA ARG A 68 -2.80 4.22 -0.62
C ARG A 68 -4.24 3.94 -0.98
N VAL A 69 -4.63 2.68 -0.89
CA VAL A 69 -5.97 2.22 -1.26
C VAL A 69 -6.54 1.40 -0.11
N VAL A 70 -7.81 1.58 0.19
CA VAL A 70 -8.59 0.72 1.08
C VAL A 70 -9.35 -0.26 0.20
N ARG A 71 -9.07 -1.57 0.36
CA ARG A 71 -9.74 -2.63 -0.42
C ARG A 71 -11.00 -3.11 0.27
N ASN A 72 -10.90 -3.36 1.56
CA ASN A 72 -12.00 -3.89 2.35
C ASN A 72 -11.94 -3.38 3.78
N VAL A 73 -13.11 -3.23 4.37
CA VAL A 73 -13.29 -2.91 5.81
C VAL A 73 -14.35 -3.85 6.35
N ASN A 74 -14.02 -4.55 7.40
CA ASN A 74 -14.97 -5.41 8.10
C ASN A 74 -14.92 -5.16 9.61
N TYR A 75 -15.93 -5.64 10.30
CA TYR A 75 -15.95 -5.70 11.75
C TYR A 75 -16.51 -7.03 12.23
N THR A 76 -16.18 -7.39 13.45
CA THR A 76 -16.71 -8.58 14.12
C THR A 76 -17.87 -8.20 15.02
N THR A 77 -19.00 -8.87 14.85
CA THR A 77 -20.19 -8.62 15.66
C THR A 77 -19.96 -9.02 17.11
N SER A 78 -20.51 -8.22 18.04
CA SER A 78 -20.65 -8.61 19.45
C SER A 78 -22.10 -9.02 19.71
N ALA A 79 -22.32 -9.99 20.60
CA ALA A 79 -23.61 -10.58 20.87
C ALA A 79 -24.70 -9.58 21.35
N SER A 80 -24.30 -8.39 21.79
CA SER A 80 -25.18 -7.43 22.45
C SER A 80 -25.78 -6.35 21.55
N THR A 81 -25.29 -6.16 20.30
CA THR A 81 -25.57 -4.87 19.63
C THR A 81 -26.22 -4.97 18.26
N THR A 82 -26.23 -6.15 17.65
CA THR A 82 -26.64 -6.28 16.24
C THR A 82 -27.78 -7.26 15.99
N GLY A 83 -28.23 -7.97 17.00
CA GLY A 83 -29.18 -9.09 16.81
C GLY A 83 -28.60 -10.28 16.01
N VAL A 84 -27.30 -10.24 15.71
CA VAL A 84 -26.55 -11.27 15.00
C VAL A 84 -25.65 -12.01 16.00
N SER A 85 -25.39 -13.30 15.77
CA SER A 85 -24.49 -14.09 16.62
C SER A 85 -23.12 -13.41 16.77
N ALA A 86 -22.52 -13.49 17.96
CA ALA A 86 -21.19 -12.95 18.21
C ALA A 86 -20.14 -13.66 17.33
N GLY A 87 -19.10 -12.91 16.94
CA GLY A 87 -17.97 -13.46 16.18
C GLY A 87 -18.18 -13.53 14.67
N VAL A 88 -19.31 -13.06 14.13
CA VAL A 88 -19.53 -13.00 12.68
C VAL A 88 -18.81 -11.77 12.10
N LYS A 89 -17.98 -11.98 11.07
CA LYS A 89 -17.37 -10.89 10.30
C LYS A 89 -18.41 -10.31 9.33
N VAL A 90 -18.61 -9.00 9.40
CA VAL A 90 -19.50 -8.24 8.52
C VAL A 90 -18.70 -7.25 7.71
N ASN A 91 -18.77 -7.36 6.38
CA ASN A 91 -18.13 -6.43 5.48
C ASN A 91 -18.94 -5.15 5.34
N LEU A 92 -18.25 -4.01 5.36
CA LEU A 92 -18.80 -2.71 5.05
C LEU A 92 -18.75 -2.45 3.55
N LEU A 93 -19.81 -1.88 3.01
CA LEU A 93 -19.85 -1.51 1.59
C LEU A 93 -19.26 -0.11 1.39
N GLN A 94 -18.40 0.03 0.39
CA GLN A 94 -17.85 1.34 0.04
C GLN A 94 -18.91 2.23 -0.60
N ARG A 95 -18.98 3.50 -0.15
CA ARG A 95 -19.81 4.56 -0.72
C ARG A 95 -18.99 5.85 -0.82
N THR A 96 -19.49 6.82 -1.57
CA THR A 96 -18.88 8.16 -1.63
C THR A 96 -19.09 8.90 -0.31
N TYR A 97 -18.25 9.89 -0.04
CA TYR A 97 -18.37 10.67 1.20
C TYR A 97 -19.65 11.52 1.20
N GLU A 98 -20.05 12.04 0.04
CA GLU A 98 -21.29 12.77 -0.16
C GLU A 98 -22.51 11.93 0.21
N TYR A 99 -22.56 10.67 -0.26
CA TYR A 99 -23.62 9.74 0.14
C TYR A 99 -23.70 9.59 1.67
N ALA A 100 -22.55 9.47 2.32
CA ALA A 100 -22.52 9.30 3.77
C ALA A 100 -23.06 10.53 4.51
N ILE A 101 -22.79 11.74 4.02
CA ILE A 101 -23.30 12.99 4.62
C ILE A 101 -24.79 13.19 4.31
N ASP A 102 -25.23 12.91 3.10
CA ASP A 102 -26.63 13.12 2.69
C ASP A 102 -27.61 12.22 3.43
N TYR A 103 -27.26 10.95 3.60
CA TYR A 103 -28.14 9.98 4.27
C TYR A 103 -27.92 9.89 5.79
N PHE A 104 -26.75 10.30 6.28
CA PHE A 104 -26.39 10.26 7.71
C PHE A 104 -25.77 11.59 8.15
N PRO A 105 -26.55 12.70 8.09
CA PRO A 105 -26.02 14.06 8.28
C PRO A 105 -25.51 14.34 9.70
N TYR A 106 -26.01 13.59 10.68
CA TYR A 106 -25.68 13.82 12.09
C TYR A 106 -24.94 12.62 12.68
N ALA A 107 -23.65 12.78 12.95
CA ALA A 107 -22.82 11.72 13.54
C ALA A 107 -23.38 11.21 14.88
N SER A 108 -23.96 12.09 15.70
CA SER A 108 -24.53 11.76 17.01
C SER A 108 -25.96 11.24 16.97
N ALA A 109 -26.75 11.60 15.96
CA ALA A 109 -28.14 11.20 15.82
C ALA A 109 -28.34 10.02 14.86
N SER A 110 -27.42 9.84 13.90
CA SER A 110 -27.44 8.74 12.93
C SER A 110 -26.61 7.55 13.42
N THR A 111 -26.88 7.11 14.66
CA THR A 111 -26.20 5.94 15.24
C THR A 111 -26.93 4.64 14.89
N GLY A 112 -26.15 3.58 14.77
CA GLY A 112 -26.69 2.26 14.41
C GLY A 112 -25.61 1.23 14.12
N VAL A 113 -26.04 0.14 13.49
CA VAL A 113 -25.14 -0.90 13.03
C VAL A 113 -24.40 -0.40 11.78
N PRO A 114 -23.04 -0.36 11.76
CA PRO A 114 -22.28 0.06 10.61
C PRO A 114 -22.61 -0.77 9.37
N ARG A 115 -22.78 -0.12 8.23
CA ARG A 115 -23.06 -0.78 6.94
C ARG A 115 -22.19 -0.30 5.80
N TYR A 116 -21.77 0.98 5.87
CA TYR A 116 -21.04 1.62 4.80
C TYR A 116 -19.79 2.30 5.33
N TYR A 117 -18.78 2.41 4.49
CA TYR A 117 -17.63 3.26 4.73
C TYR A 117 -17.35 4.15 3.52
N SER A 118 -16.76 5.29 3.76
CA SER A 118 -16.29 6.20 2.72
C SER A 118 -14.91 6.71 3.05
N ARG A 119 -14.11 7.01 2.03
CA ARG A 119 -12.81 7.65 2.25
C ARG A 119 -13.06 9.14 2.50
N LYS A 120 -12.69 9.62 3.70
CA LYS A 120 -12.82 11.02 4.08
C LYS A 120 -11.64 11.86 3.60
N ASN A 121 -10.43 11.33 3.82
CA ASN A 121 -9.17 11.92 3.39
C ASN A 121 -8.08 10.84 3.29
N ASN A 122 -6.81 11.25 3.13
CA ASN A 122 -5.70 10.31 3.00
C ASN A 122 -5.38 9.53 4.28
N THR A 123 -5.85 10.00 5.44
CA THR A 123 -5.51 9.45 6.76
C THR A 123 -6.70 8.86 7.50
N SER A 124 -7.92 8.97 6.96
CA SER A 124 -9.12 8.49 7.65
C SER A 124 -10.23 8.05 6.72
N ILE A 125 -11.04 7.11 7.21
CA ILE A 125 -12.33 6.70 6.65
C ILE A 125 -13.46 7.16 7.56
N TYR A 126 -14.64 7.29 6.97
CA TYR A 126 -15.88 7.64 7.64
C TYR A 126 -16.85 6.47 7.55
N ILE A 127 -17.38 6.05 8.70
CA ILE A 127 -18.23 4.86 8.83
C ILE A 127 -19.64 5.28 9.17
N VAL A 128 -20.61 4.75 8.46
CA VAL A 128 -22.03 5.07 8.68
C VAL A 128 -22.93 3.83 8.59
N PRO A 129 -24.01 3.77 9.40
CA PRO A 129 -24.29 4.60 10.57
C PRO A 129 -23.15 4.62 11.59
N THR A 130 -23.10 5.66 12.44
CA THR A 130 -22.11 5.74 13.52
C THR A 130 -22.29 4.59 14.49
N PRO A 131 -21.24 3.84 14.87
CA PRO A 131 -21.36 2.71 15.77
C PRO A 131 -21.98 3.09 17.11
N THR A 132 -22.93 2.31 17.61
CA THR A 132 -23.53 2.47 18.95
C THR A 132 -22.64 1.90 20.04
N SER A 133 -21.79 0.95 19.70
CA SER A 133 -20.83 0.31 20.61
C SER A 133 -19.47 0.20 19.94
N THR A 134 -18.45 0.03 20.76
CA THR A 134 -17.09 -0.21 20.24
C THR A 134 -17.01 -1.62 19.67
N LEU A 135 -16.58 -1.73 18.40
CA LEU A 135 -16.46 -2.97 17.66
C LEU A 135 -15.00 -3.16 17.21
N SER A 136 -14.52 -4.39 17.27
CA SER A 136 -13.26 -4.76 16.66
C SER A 136 -13.47 -5.00 15.17
N GLY A 137 -12.60 -4.41 14.36
CA GLY A 137 -12.66 -4.55 12.90
C GLY A 137 -11.29 -4.85 12.31
N GLU A 138 -11.29 -5.11 11.03
CA GLU A 138 -10.10 -5.33 10.24
C GLU A 138 -10.20 -4.53 8.94
N ILE A 139 -9.12 -3.92 8.56
CA ILE A 139 -9.02 -3.19 7.30
C ILE A 139 -7.95 -3.84 6.42
N GLN A 140 -8.29 -4.08 5.17
CA GLN A 140 -7.35 -4.48 4.13
C GLN A 140 -6.98 -3.25 3.32
N THR A 141 -5.70 -2.94 3.28
CA THR A 141 -5.17 -1.76 2.60
C THR A 141 -4.01 -2.15 1.70
N VAL A 142 -3.85 -1.43 0.60
CA VAL A 142 -2.61 -1.44 -0.18
C VAL A 142 -1.72 -0.35 0.39
N SER A 143 -0.57 -0.75 0.90
CA SER A 143 0.38 0.16 1.55
C SER A 143 1.78 0.05 0.92
N ARG A 144 2.51 1.16 0.94
CA ARG A 144 3.94 1.12 0.57
C ARG A 144 4.68 0.31 1.64
N PRO A 145 5.51 -0.67 1.25
CA PRO A 145 6.40 -1.36 2.19
C PRO A 145 7.31 -0.38 2.93
N ALA A 146 7.85 -0.80 4.07
CA ALA A 146 8.88 -0.04 4.76
C ALA A 146 10.06 0.21 3.82
N ALA A 147 10.60 1.45 3.85
CA ALA A 147 11.69 1.84 2.94
C ALA A 147 12.92 0.94 3.12
N LEU A 148 13.54 0.59 2.00
CA LEU A 148 14.77 -0.19 1.97
C LEU A 148 15.96 0.71 2.39
N THR A 149 16.57 0.39 3.51
CA THR A 149 17.67 1.16 4.10
C THR A 149 18.66 0.22 4.78
N SER A 150 19.78 0.75 5.26
CA SER A 150 20.72 -0.03 6.08
C SER A 150 20.10 -0.56 7.38
N ALA A 151 19.12 0.15 7.95
CA ALA A 151 18.40 -0.29 9.16
C ALA A 151 17.25 -1.28 8.85
N ASN A 152 16.70 -1.24 7.64
CA ASN A 152 15.71 -2.17 7.11
C ASN A 152 16.24 -2.77 5.79
N PRO A 153 17.11 -3.78 5.87
CA PRO A 153 17.89 -4.24 4.72
C PRO A 153 17.09 -5.00 3.67
N THR A 154 15.89 -5.49 4.00
CA THR A 154 15.02 -6.20 3.07
C THR A 154 13.59 -5.67 3.13
N ASN A 155 12.89 -5.74 2.03
CA ASN A 155 11.45 -5.49 1.95
C ASN A 155 10.84 -6.28 0.79
N TYR A 156 9.51 -6.18 0.62
CA TYR A 156 8.79 -6.90 -0.42
C TYR A 156 9.41 -6.72 -1.82
N PHE A 157 9.87 -5.51 -2.16
CA PHE A 157 10.45 -5.25 -3.48
C PHE A 157 11.82 -5.92 -3.66
N SER A 158 12.66 -5.94 -2.64
CA SER A 158 13.97 -6.58 -2.71
C SER A 158 13.87 -8.11 -2.75
N GLU A 159 12.82 -8.69 -2.17
CA GLU A 159 12.65 -10.14 -2.10
C GLU A 159 11.92 -10.73 -3.31
N PHE A 160 10.87 -10.05 -3.78
CA PHE A 160 9.97 -10.60 -4.81
C PHE A 160 9.99 -9.85 -6.15
N CYS A 161 10.50 -8.62 -6.18
CA CYS A 161 10.46 -7.75 -7.36
C CYS A 161 11.84 -7.17 -7.68
N TYR A 162 12.92 -7.90 -7.35
CA TYR A 162 14.30 -7.38 -7.43
C TYR A 162 14.65 -6.80 -8.79
N ASP A 163 14.35 -7.52 -9.88
CA ASP A 163 14.66 -7.06 -11.25
C ASP A 163 14.01 -5.71 -11.55
N ALA A 164 12.74 -5.57 -11.20
CA ALA A 164 12.02 -4.31 -11.40
C ALA A 164 12.57 -3.18 -10.52
N LEU A 165 12.94 -3.48 -9.27
CA LEU A 165 13.57 -2.54 -8.36
C LEU A 165 14.91 -2.07 -8.91
N PHE A 166 15.78 -3.01 -9.30
CA PHE A 166 17.10 -2.72 -9.85
C PHE A 166 17.01 -1.86 -11.11
N TYR A 167 16.20 -2.26 -12.10
CA TYR A 167 16.07 -1.48 -13.34
C TYR A 167 15.50 -0.08 -13.07
N SER A 168 14.57 0.07 -12.12
CA SER A 168 14.06 1.38 -11.72
C SER A 168 15.14 2.25 -11.08
N CYS A 169 16.02 1.68 -10.24
CA CYS A 169 17.18 2.38 -9.71
C CYS A 169 18.15 2.81 -10.82
N MET A 170 18.42 1.92 -11.78
CA MET A 170 19.33 2.21 -12.91
C MET A 170 18.79 3.30 -13.85
N ILE A 171 17.47 3.46 -13.98
CA ILE A 171 16.87 4.57 -14.70
C ILE A 171 17.24 5.90 -14.01
N GLU A 172 17.05 6.00 -12.70
CA GLU A 172 17.38 7.21 -11.93
C GLU A 172 18.90 7.49 -11.93
N ALA A 173 19.72 6.44 -11.80
CA ALA A 173 21.17 6.54 -11.92
C ALA A 173 21.60 7.04 -13.30
N SER A 174 21.00 6.55 -14.38
CA SER A 174 21.28 6.99 -15.75
C SER A 174 20.91 8.46 -15.98
N VAL A 175 19.79 8.91 -15.37
CA VAL A 175 19.42 10.34 -15.39
C VAL A 175 20.45 11.19 -14.66
N PHE A 176 20.91 10.74 -13.49
CA PHE A 176 21.96 11.43 -12.73
C PHE A 176 23.26 11.56 -13.52
N MET A 177 23.69 10.48 -14.17
CA MET A 177 24.88 10.45 -15.00
C MET A 177 24.69 11.11 -16.39
N LYS A 178 23.49 11.59 -16.72
CA LYS A 178 23.12 12.16 -18.03
C LYS A 178 23.33 11.18 -19.21
N ASN A 179 23.21 9.87 -18.93
CA ASN A 179 23.33 8.81 -19.93
C ASN A 179 21.94 8.37 -20.41
N PHE A 180 21.41 9.07 -21.40
CA PHE A 180 20.04 8.85 -21.89
C PHE A 180 19.88 7.58 -22.74
N GLU A 181 20.95 7.05 -23.32
CA GLU A 181 20.91 5.79 -24.07
C GLU A 181 20.64 4.61 -23.11
N ASN A 182 21.41 4.52 -22.04
CA ASN A 182 21.22 3.50 -21.02
C ASN A 182 19.86 3.66 -20.31
N MET A 183 19.39 4.89 -20.08
CA MET A 183 18.07 5.14 -19.52
C MET A 183 16.97 4.46 -20.34
N THR A 184 16.99 4.57 -21.67
CA THR A 184 15.99 3.95 -22.55
C THR A 184 16.03 2.42 -22.51
N LEU A 185 17.22 1.85 -22.42
CA LEU A 185 17.42 0.41 -22.25
C LEU A 185 16.80 -0.08 -20.94
N PHE A 186 17.13 0.57 -19.82
CA PHE A 186 16.60 0.19 -18.50
C PHE A 186 15.11 0.41 -18.39
N GLU A 187 14.55 1.46 -19.01
CA GLU A 187 13.10 1.69 -19.09
C GLU A 187 12.37 0.52 -19.79
N THR A 188 12.96 -0.01 -20.87
CA THR A 188 12.39 -1.16 -21.58
C THR A 188 12.44 -2.42 -20.73
N ARG A 189 13.57 -2.66 -20.05
CA ARG A 189 13.72 -3.81 -19.14
C ARG A 189 12.78 -3.72 -17.95
N TYR A 190 12.63 -2.53 -17.38
CA TYR A 190 11.68 -2.26 -16.30
C TYR A 190 10.25 -2.60 -16.70
N LYS A 191 9.79 -2.12 -17.88
CA LYS A 191 8.44 -2.43 -18.39
C LYS A 191 8.21 -3.93 -18.54
N ASN A 192 9.17 -4.65 -19.09
CA ASN A 192 9.08 -6.10 -19.24
C ASN A 192 9.00 -6.81 -17.87
N ALA A 193 9.78 -6.39 -16.88
CA ALA A 193 9.73 -6.93 -15.52
C ALA A 193 8.38 -6.67 -14.85
N ILE A 194 7.86 -5.45 -14.95
CA ILE A 194 6.53 -5.09 -14.42
C ILE A 194 5.41 -5.88 -15.09
N ASP A 195 5.45 -6.07 -16.40
CA ASP A 195 4.44 -6.85 -17.12
C ASP A 195 4.48 -8.33 -16.71
N GLY A 196 5.67 -8.87 -16.44
CA GLY A 196 5.83 -10.20 -15.85
C GLY A 196 5.14 -10.34 -14.49
N LEU A 197 5.39 -9.38 -13.58
CA LEU A 197 4.78 -9.35 -12.25
C LEU A 197 3.26 -9.15 -12.31
N ARG A 198 2.77 -8.27 -13.17
CA ARG A 198 1.33 -8.09 -13.40
C ARG A 198 0.63 -9.34 -13.91
N ASN A 199 1.28 -10.08 -14.80
CA ASN A 199 0.74 -11.35 -15.29
C ASN A 199 0.70 -12.42 -14.20
N GLN A 200 1.70 -12.45 -13.32
CA GLN A 200 1.71 -13.32 -12.14
C GLN A 200 0.56 -12.96 -11.19
N ALA A 201 0.39 -11.69 -10.86
CA ALA A 201 -0.69 -11.21 -10.01
C ALA A 201 -2.08 -11.53 -10.58
N ARG A 202 -2.25 -11.44 -11.91
CA ARG A 202 -3.51 -11.82 -12.58
C ARG A 202 -3.81 -13.32 -12.47
N ARG A 203 -2.81 -14.19 -12.62
CA ARG A 203 -3.00 -15.64 -12.47
C ARG A 203 -3.48 -15.99 -11.06
N THR A 204 -2.86 -15.38 -10.04
CA THR A 204 -3.26 -15.61 -8.65
C THR A 204 -4.70 -15.15 -8.36
N ARG A 205 -5.21 -14.14 -9.08
CA ARG A 205 -6.61 -13.66 -8.93
C ARG A 205 -7.64 -14.43 -9.76
N GLN A 206 -7.21 -15.17 -10.77
CA GLN A 206 -8.11 -15.95 -11.64
C GLN A 206 -8.43 -17.33 -11.09
N ASP A 207 -7.64 -17.78 -10.12
CA ASP A 207 -7.85 -19.10 -9.47
C ASP A 207 -8.84 -19.01 -8.29
N ASP A 208 -9.40 -17.82 -8.03
CA ASP A 208 -10.50 -17.55 -7.09
C ASP A 208 -11.84 -17.38 -7.84
#